data_bbbc268506a1cf9e60cf0f206cb26e0b
#
_entry.id   bbbc268506a1cf9e60cf0f206cb26e0b
#
_cell.length_a   1.000
_cell.length_b   1.000
_cell.length_c   1.000
_cell.angle_alpha   90.00
_cell.angle_beta   90.00
_cell.angle_gamma   90.00
#
_symmetry.space_group_name_H-M   'P 1'
#
loop_
_entity.id
_entity.type
_entity.pdbx_description
1 polymer ?
#
loop_
_entity_poly.entity_id
_entity_poly.type
_entity_poly.pdbx_seq_one_letter_code
_entity_poly.pdbx_strand_id
1 'polypeptide(L)'
;MSNIRVWKISVGGTNNIKLHKKSFKDKVLYIGFENIEEKNYPYSGEEKPRKQENQVALLQHGVSIGDLVVVPRKNLRASFLAKIIGLYQYVENSKFEGFPRRFEIIPISKFGDFQLNSLETKKWDFTTVSLLTYSSLDELYMDFNIEKDKIADIKNEENTSENINEYKNILLSSKNLILRGAPGTGKTYLAKEIAKELTDGNEDQIGFVQFHPSYDYTDFVE
;
A
#
# COMPACT_ATOMS: atom_id res chain seq x y z
N MET A 1 8.75 0.79 -15.12
CA MET A 1 9.19 0.74 -13.71
C MET A 1 8.32 1.72 -12.95
N SER A 2 7.36 1.25 -12.16
CA SER A 2 6.57 2.11 -11.29
C SER A 2 7.53 2.72 -10.26
N ASN A 3 7.52 4.03 -10.16
CA ASN A 3 8.37 4.75 -9.22
C ASN A 3 7.70 4.63 -7.85
N ILE A 4 8.14 3.69 -7.00
CA ILE A 4 7.63 3.55 -5.64
C ILE A 4 7.83 4.87 -4.91
N ARG A 5 6.73 5.44 -4.42
CA ARG A 5 6.74 6.69 -3.68
C ARG A 5 6.79 6.43 -2.20
N VAL A 6 7.49 7.27 -1.49
CA VAL A 6 7.62 7.20 -0.03
C VAL A 6 6.91 8.39 0.59
N TRP A 7 5.87 8.14 1.34
CA TRP A 7 5.08 9.18 1.98
C TRP A 7 5.40 9.32 3.47
N LYS A 8 5.47 10.54 3.95
CA LYS A 8 5.29 10.84 5.36
C LYS A 8 3.80 10.97 5.62
N ILE A 9 3.23 10.16 6.51
CA ILE A 9 1.84 10.29 6.94
C ILE A 9 1.79 10.31 8.48
N SER A 10 1.35 11.44 9.03
CA SER A 10 1.24 11.61 10.47
C SER A 10 -0.04 10.96 11.02
N VAL A 11 0.14 10.11 12.01
CA VAL A 11 -0.92 9.38 12.70
C VAL A 11 -1.13 10.04 14.08
N GLY A 12 -2.08 10.97 14.15
CA GLY A 12 -2.33 11.75 15.38
C GLY A 12 -1.17 12.65 15.82
N GLY A 13 -0.32 13.06 14.86
CA GLY A 13 0.86 13.86 15.10
C GLY A 13 2.10 13.06 15.53
N THR A 14 3.25 13.74 15.62
CA THR A 14 4.56 13.10 15.85
C THR A 14 4.78 12.58 17.28
N ASN A 15 3.90 12.90 18.22
CA ASN A 15 4.03 12.54 19.64
C ASN A 15 3.00 11.51 20.11
N ASN A 16 2.02 11.16 19.31
CA ASN A 16 0.95 10.24 19.71
C ASN A 16 1.38 8.76 19.57
N ILE A 17 2.35 8.36 20.40
CA ILE A 17 2.93 7.01 20.36
C ILE A 17 1.88 5.92 20.62
N LYS A 18 0.83 6.20 21.40
CA LYS A 18 -0.26 5.26 21.62
C LYS A 18 -1.00 4.94 20.31
N LEU A 19 -1.29 5.99 19.53
CA LEU A 19 -1.96 5.84 18.23
C LEU A 19 -1.03 5.20 17.18
N HIS A 20 0.28 5.54 17.19
CA HIS A 20 1.26 4.87 16.34
C HIS A 20 1.32 3.36 16.61
N LYS A 21 1.38 2.94 17.90
CA LYS A 21 1.33 1.51 18.28
C LYS A 21 0.05 0.84 17.84
N LYS A 22 -1.08 1.55 17.97
CA LYS A 22 -2.36 1.05 17.54
C LYS A 22 -2.41 0.85 16.02
N SER A 23 -2.02 1.87 15.26
CA SER A 23 -1.92 1.77 13.79
C SER A 23 -1.06 0.59 13.35
N PHE A 24 0.08 0.40 13.99
CA PHE A 24 0.97 -0.73 13.71
C PHE A 24 0.31 -2.09 13.99
N LYS A 25 -0.37 -2.22 15.15
CA LYS A 25 -1.04 -3.45 15.57
C LYS A 25 -2.25 -3.79 14.70
N ASP A 26 -3.07 -2.79 14.42
CA ASP A 26 -4.32 -2.94 13.65
C ASP A 26 -4.06 -3.02 12.15
N LYS A 27 -2.82 -2.74 11.71
CA LYS A 27 -2.43 -2.63 10.30
C LYS A 27 -3.24 -1.58 9.54
N VAL A 28 -3.56 -0.47 10.19
CA VAL A 28 -4.36 0.65 9.66
C VAL A 28 -3.72 1.97 10.05
N LEU A 29 -3.54 2.88 9.10
CA LEU A 29 -3.19 4.27 9.39
C LEU A 29 -4.44 5.04 9.80
N TYR A 30 -4.42 5.63 10.99
CA TYR A 30 -5.47 6.49 11.52
C TYR A 30 -5.10 7.95 11.31
N ILE A 31 -5.78 8.63 10.37
CA ILE A 31 -5.42 9.98 9.92
C ILE A 31 -6.51 10.96 10.35
N GLY A 32 -6.11 12.09 10.90
CA GLY A 32 -6.98 13.14 11.43
C GLY A 32 -7.70 13.96 10.34
N PHE A 33 -7.74 15.27 10.50
CA PHE A 33 -8.56 16.24 9.75
C PHE A 33 -10.05 16.21 10.12
N GLU A 34 -10.35 16.20 11.42
CA GLU A 34 -11.72 16.17 11.96
C GLU A 34 -12.60 17.30 11.43
N ASN A 35 -12.01 18.50 11.27
CA ASN A 35 -12.74 19.72 10.86
C ASN A 35 -12.88 19.87 9.35
N ILE A 36 -12.43 18.88 8.58
CA ILE A 36 -12.51 18.90 7.12
C ILE A 36 -13.63 17.96 6.69
N GLU A 37 -14.65 18.53 6.07
CA GLU A 37 -15.75 17.78 5.47
C GLU A 37 -15.22 16.71 4.52
N GLU A 38 -15.85 15.54 4.49
CA GLU A 38 -15.51 14.51 3.52
C GLU A 38 -16.24 14.75 2.21
N LYS A 39 -15.49 15.09 1.19
CA LYS A 39 -15.94 15.24 -0.19
C LYS A 39 -14.77 14.99 -1.12
N ASN A 40 -15.04 14.83 -2.40
CA ASN A 40 -14.00 14.71 -3.41
C ASN A 40 -13.34 16.07 -3.65
N TYR A 41 -12.11 16.24 -3.15
CA TYR A 41 -11.34 17.46 -3.35
C TYR A 41 -10.54 17.39 -4.65
N PRO A 42 -10.47 18.50 -5.44
CA PRO A 42 -9.66 18.53 -6.66
C PRO A 42 -8.17 18.38 -6.31
N TYR A 43 -7.52 17.44 -6.96
CA TYR A 43 -6.09 17.20 -6.79
C TYR A 43 -5.26 18.05 -7.74
N SER A 44 -4.41 18.89 -7.19
CA SER A 44 -3.56 19.83 -7.96
C SER A 44 -2.22 19.24 -8.40
N GLY A 45 -1.90 18.01 -7.99
CA GLY A 45 -0.57 17.42 -8.19
C GLY A 45 0.50 17.90 -7.19
N GLU A 46 0.15 18.75 -6.22
CA GLU A 46 1.08 19.27 -5.23
C GLU A 46 1.45 18.18 -4.21
N GLU A 47 2.73 17.83 -4.11
CA GLU A 47 3.24 16.75 -3.25
C GLU A 47 3.41 17.14 -1.78
N LYS A 48 3.40 18.44 -1.47
CA LYS A 48 3.59 18.99 -0.11
C LYS A 48 2.61 20.12 0.18
N PRO A 49 1.30 19.88 0.08
CA PRO A 49 0.29 20.93 0.23
C PRO A 49 0.21 21.42 1.67
N ARG A 50 0.13 22.75 1.84
CA ARG A 50 -0.02 23.37 3.16
C ARG A 50 -1.47 23.41 3.64
N LYS A 51 -2.43 23.64 2.72
CA LYS A 51 -3.85 23.67 3.04
C LYS A 51 -4.36 22.27 3.38
N GLN A 52 -5.20 22.15 4.39
CA GLN A 52 -5.70 20.85 4.85
C GLN A 52 -6.56 20.15 3.79
N GLU A 53 -7.38 20.88 3.07
CA GLU A 53 -8.19 20.35 1.96
C GLU A 53 -7.32 19.72 0.88
N ASN A 54 -6.22 20.39 0.53
CA ASN A 54 -5.26 19.87 -0.46
C ASN A 54 -4.51 18.63 0.09
N GLN A 55 -4.29 18.55 1.41
CA GLN A 55 -3.71 17.36 2.02
C GLN A 55 -4.70 16.18 1.99
N VAL A 56 -6.00 16.45 2.17
CA VAL A 56 -7.04 15.42 2.00
C VAL A 56 -7.11 14.99 0.53
N ALA A 57 -7.08 15.93 -0.43
CA ALA A 57 -7.01 15.61 -1.86
C ALA A 57 -5.79 14.73 -2.19
N LEU A 58 -4.64 15.00 -1.56
CA LEU A 58 -3.43 14.19 -1.74
C LEU A 58 -3.61 12.76 -1.19
N LEU A 59 -4.29 12.59 -0.05
CA LEU A 59 -4.63 11.27 0.46
C LEU A 59 -5.62 10.54 -0.46
N GLN A 60 -6.62 11.24 -1.02
CA GLN A 60 -7.65 10.65 -1.89
C GLN A 60 -7.10 10.22 -3.26
N HIS A 61 -6.17 10.99 -3.83
CA HIS A 61 -5.78 10.85 -5.25
C HIS A 61 -4.27 10.68 -5.47
N GLY A 62 -3.45 11.08 -4.52
CA GLY A 62 -2.01 11.06 -4.64
C GLY A 62 -1.39 9.78 -4.09
N VAL A 63 -1.85 9.30 -2.93
CA VAL A 63 -1.37 8.07 -2.30
C VAL A 63 -2.01 6.86 -2.96
N SER A 64 -1.21 5.86 -3.31
CA SER A 64 -1.66 4.66 -4.04
C SER A 64 -1.28 3.37 -3.32
N ILE A 65 -1.99 2.30 -3.65
CA ILE A 65 -1.58 0.94 -3.26
C ILE A 65 -0.18 0.68 -3.80
N GLY A 66 0.67 0.06 -2.99
CA GLY A 66 2.08 -0.18 -3.29
C GLY A 66 3.04 0.91 -2.76
N ASP A 67 2.55 2.13 -2.52
CA ASP A 67 3.39 3.20 -1.96
C ASP A 67 3.86 2.84 -0.54
N LEU A 68 5.04 3.34 -0.19
CA LEU A 68 5.60 3.20 1.15
C LEU A 68 5.19 4.38 2.04
N VAL A 69 5.03 4.12 3.32
CA VAL A 69 4.68 5.15 4.30
C VAL A 69 5.58 5.11 5.53
N VAL A 70 6.12 6.26 5.87
CA VAL A 70 6.87 6.52 7.09
C VAL A 70 5.94 7.21 8.09
N VAL A 71 5.77 6.64 9.28
CA VAL A 71 5.01 7.27 10.37
C VAL A 71 5.96 8.10 11.23
N PRO A 72 5.90 9.44 11.14
CA PRO A 72 6.91 10.33 11.68
C PRO A 72 6.81 10.47 13.20
N ARG A 73 7.97 10.67 13.83
CA ARG A 73 8.16 11.13 15.21
C ARG A 73 8.95 12.45 15.21
N LYS A 74 9.10 13.10 16.36
CA LYS A 74 9.93 14.30 16.48
C LYS A 74 11.38 14.05 16.04
N ASN A 75 12.08 15.12 15.66
CA ASN A 75 13.52 15.15 15.39
C ASN A 75 13.96 14.18 14.28
N LEU A 76 13.24 14.16 13.15
CA LEU A 76 13.53 13.25 12.01
C LEU A 76 13.61 11.78 12.42
N ARG A 77 12.72 11.35 13.29
CA ARG A 77 12.59 9.97 13.70
C ARG A 77 11.27 9.40 13.20
N ALA A 78 11.16 8.09 13.15
CA ALA A 78 9.95 7.39 12.74
C ALA A 78 9.60 6.26 13.70
N SER A 79 8.31 5.93 13.76
CA SER A 79 7.81 4.80 14.54
C SER A 79 7.89 3.49 13.80
N PHE A 80 7.64 3.51 12.50
CA PHE A 80 7.72 2.35 11.62
C PHE A 80 7.62 2.76 10.15
N LEU A 81 8.02 1.84 9.27
CA LEU A 81 7.81 1.84 7.84
C LEU A 81 6.74 0.80 7.50
N ALA A 82 5.83 1.14 6.59
CA ALA A 82 4.79 0.23 6.11
C ALA A 82 4.54 0.42 4.61
N LYS A 83 3.84 -0.55 3.99
CA LYS A 83 3.35 -0.48 2.62
C LYS A 83 1.83 -0.28 2.64
N ILE A 84 1.34 0.59 1.78
CA ILE A 84 -0.11 0.79 1.56
C ILE A 84 -0.64 -0.41 0.77
N ILE A 85 -1.69 -1.05 1.26
CA ILE A 85 -2.32 -2.21 0.62
C ILE A 85 -3.80 -2.01 0.32
N GLY A 86 -4.42 -0.98 0.88
CA GLY A 86 -5.82 -0.64 0.65
C GLY A 86 -6.00 0.78 0.13
N LEU A 87 -7.12 1.02 -0.52
CA LEU A 87 -7.51 2.36 -0.98
C LEU A 87 -7.81 3.28 0.21
N TYR A 88 -7.79 4.60 -0.06
CA TYR A 88 -8.29 5.59 0.88
C TYR A 88 -9.72 5.28 1.31
N GLN A 89 -9.96 5.33 2.62
CA GLN A 89 -11.28 5.12 3.23
C GLN A 89 -11.62 6.24 4.19
N TYR A 90 -12.89 6.65 4.17
CA TYR A 90 -13.48 7.50 5.20
C TYR A 90 -14.51 6.69 5.99
N VAL A 91 -14.36 6.66 7.32
CA VAL A 91 -15.24 5.90 8.22
C VAL A 91 -15.91 6.87 9.15
N GLU A 92 -17.16 7.17 8.85
CA GLU A 92 -18.02 7.98 9.70
C GLU A 92 -18.27 7.28 11.04
N ASN A 93 -18.34 8.03 12.13
CA ASN A 93 -18.55 7.49 13.49
C ASN A 93 -17.53 6.42 13.89
N SER A 94 -16.28 6.61 13.47
CA SER A 94 -15.23 5.69 13.85
C SER A 94 -15.10 5.64 15.39
N LYS A 95 -14.83 4.44 15.95
CA LYS A 95 -14.54 4.25 17.39
C LYS A 95 -13.32 5.09 17.86
N PHE A 96 -12.64 5.76 16.93
CA PHE A 96 -11.55 6.70 17.15
C PHE A 96 -12.02 8.08 16.70
N GLU A 97 -12.71 8.77 17.61
CA GLU A 97 -13.02 10.20 17.46
C GLU A 97 -11.76 10.94 17.00
N GLY A 98 -11.89 11.72 15.93
CA GLY A 98 -10.81 12.51 15.38
C GLY A 98 -9.93 11.88 14.30
N PHE A 99 -10.10 10.60 13.97
CA PHE A 99 -9.30 9.91 12.96
C PHE A 99 -10.17 9.11 11.98
N PRO A 100 -11.02 9.78 11.19
CA PRO A 100 -11.98 9.09 10.33
C PRO A 100 -11.33 8.54 9.04
N ARG A 101 -10.15 9.06 8.63
CA ARG A 101 -9.50 8.71 7.38
C ARG A 101 -8.50 7.60 7.59
N ARG A 102 -8.45 6.66 6.65
CA ARG A 102 -7.71 5.40 6.82
C ARG A 102 -7.08 4.90 5.54
N PHE A 103 -5.95 4.20 5.73
CA PHE A 103 -5.39 3.25 4.77
C PHE A 103 -5.10 1.95 5.48
N GLU A 104 -5.34 0.84 4.81
CA GLU A 104 -4.82 -0.45 5.22
C GLU A 104 -3.35 -0.56 4.85
N ILE A 105 -2.55 -1.15 5.74
CA ILE A 105 -1.10 -1.24 5.58
C ILE A 105 -0.56 -2.60 5.98
N ILE A 106 0.60 -2.96 5.41
CA ILE A 106 1.45 -4.01 5.95
C ILE A 106 2.71 -3.35 6.53
N PRO A 107 2.99 -3.47 7.84
CA PRO A 107 4.24 -3.02 8.41
C PRO A 107 5.43 -3.80 7.81
N ILE A 108 6.43 -3.09 7.30
CA ILE A 108 7.67 -3.64 6.74
C ILE A 108 8.75 -3.68 7.82
N SER A 109 8.86 -2.61 8.64
CA SER A 109 9.78 -2.58 9.77
C SER A 109 9.10 -3.06 11.06
N LYS A 110 9.88 -3.36 12.09
CA LYS A 110 9.38 -3.47 13.47
C LYS A 110 8.84 -2.11 13.93
N PHE A 111 8.03 -2.12 15.00
CA PHE A 111 7.70 -0.89 15.72
C PHE A 111 8.91 -0.46 16.56
N GLY A 112 9.31 0.82 16.45
CA GLY A 112 10.52 1.30 17.12
C GLY A 112 10.61 2.82 17.22
N ASP A 113 11.84 3.27 17.25
CA ASP A 113 12.24 4.68 17.26
C ASP A 113 13.46 4.83 16.35
N PHE A 114 13.20 4.94 15.05
CA PHE A 114 14.22 4.94 14.02
C PHE A 114 14.67 6.36 13.70
N GLN A 115 15.99 6.60 13.65
CA GLN A 115 16.55 7.84 13.16
C GLN A 115 16.66 7.79 11.65
N LEU A 116 16.11 8.79 10.97
CA LEU A 116 16.14 8.87 9.50
C LEU A 116 17.36 9.69 9.07
N ASN A 117 18.48 9.03 8.92
CA ASN A 117 19.76 9.66 8.57
C ASN A 117 19.92 9.92 7.06
N SER A 118 19.31 9.06 6.25
CA SER A 118 19.41 9.07 4.78
C SER A 118 18.38 9.99 4.12
N LEU A 119 17.44 10.55 4.89
CA LEU A 119 16.45 11.47 4.37
C LEU A 119 17.10 12.78 3.93
N GLU A 120 16.89 13.20 2.69
CA GLU A 120 17.45 14.46 2.15
C GLU A 120 16.94 15.69 2.89
N THR A 121 15.73 15.65 3.42
CA THR A 121 15.13 16.71 4.22
C THR A 121 15.67 16.66 5.65
N LYS A 122 16.22 17.76 6.12
CA LYS A 122 16.77 17.88 7.51
C LYS A 122 15.74 18.26 8.57
N LYS A 123 14.48 18.52 8.19
CA LYS A 123 13.38 18.86 9.10
C LYS A 123 12.08 18.30 8.57
N TRP A 124 11.21 17.83 9.47
CA TRP A 124 9.83 17.58 9.11
C TRP A 124 9.14 18.89 8.70
N ASP A 125 8.42 18.86 7.59
CA ASP A 125 7.44 19.89 7.31
C ASP A 125 6.24 19.76 8.28
N PHE A 126 5.42 20.80 8.38
CA PHE A 126 4.26 20.85 9.28
C PHE A 126 3.01 20.15 8.70
N THR A 127 3.13 19.49 7.55
CA THR A 127 2.00 18.83 6.90
C THR A 127 1.74 17.46 7.54
N THR A 128 0.50 17.00 7.48
CA THR A 128 0.14 15.63 7.89
C THR A 128 0.62 14.61 6.85
N VAL A 129 0.53 14.95 5.56
CA VAL A 129 0.97 14.12 4.45
C VAL A 129 1.92 14.91 3.54
N SER A 130 3.03 14.30 3.15
CA SER A 130 3.96 14.82 2.15
C SER A 130 4.81 13.71 1.54
N LEU A 131 5.26 13.92 0.30
CA LEU A 131 6.22 13.01 -0.34
C LEU A 131 7.60 13.21 0.30
N LEU A 132 8.30 12.09 0.53
CA LEU A 132 9.68 12.08 1.02
C LEU A 132 10.63 11.73 -0.14
N THR A 133 11.81 12.35 -0.13
CA THR A 133 12.86 12.09 -1.09
C THR A 133 13.98 11.31 -0.42
N TYR A 134 14.27 10.13 -0.98
CA TYR A 134 15.42 9.29 -0.67
C TYR A 134 16.22 9.07 -1.96
N SER A 135 17.54 9.00 -1.87
CA SER A 135 18.38 8.73 -3.04
C SER A 135 18.16 7.30 -3.57
N SER A 136 17.78 6.38 -2.68
CA SER A 136 17.39 5.01 -3.02
C SER A 136 16.48 4.38 -1.96
N LEU A 137 15.78 3.30 -2.32
CA LEU A 137 15.00 2.51 -1.35
C LEU A 137 15.92 1.78 -0.37
N ASP A 138 17.13 1.43 -0.77
CA ASP A 138 18.08 0.76 0.12
C ASP A 138 18.47 1.67 1.29
N GLU A 139 18.63 2.97 1.07
CA GLU A 139 18.86 3.95 2.13
C GLU A 139 17.67 4.07 3.08
N LEU A 140 16.45 4.09 2.53
CA LEU A 140 15.23 4.05 3.35
C LEU A 140 15.22 2.80 4.24
N TYR A 141 15.48 1.63 3.69
CA TYR A 141 15.47 0.38 4.45
C TYR A 141 16.58 0.32 5.51
N MET A 142 17.75 0.91 5.23
CA MET A 142 18.84 1.06 6.22
C MET A 142 18.40 1.90 7.42
N ASP A 143 17.70 3.01 7.21
CA ASP A 143 17.16 3.86 8.29
C ASP A 143 16.22 3.09 9.23
N PHE A 144 15.55 2.04 8.74
CA PHE A 144 14.65 1.19 9.52
C PHE A 144 15.29 -0.13 10.01
N ASN A 145 16.61 -0.28 9.86
CA ASN A 145 17.36 -1.51 10.23
C ASN A 145 16.77 -2.78 9.59
N ILE A 146 16.37 -2.69 8.32
CA ILE A 146 15.86 -3.83 7.55
C ILE A 146 17.05 -4.54 6.89
N GLU A 147 17.19 -5.83 7.16
CA GLU A 147 18.27 -6.67 6.63
C GLU A 147 18.16 -6.84 5.12
N LYS A 148 19.31 -6.90 4.42
CA LYS A 148 19.34 -6.99 2.95
C LYS A 148 18.60 -8.19 2.38
N ASP A 149 18.62 -9.32 3.09
CA ASP A 149 17.93 -10.53 2.66
C ASP A 149 16.40 -10.32 2.64
N LYS A 150 15.86 -9.62 3.63
CA LYS A 150 14.46 -9.22 3.66
C LYS A 150 14.09 -8.17 2.60
N ILE A 151 15.05 -7.34 2.18
CA ILE A 151 14.83 -6.38 1.09
C ILE A 151 14.60 -7.13 -0.23
N ALA A 152 15.32 -8.21 -0.48
CA ALA A 152 15.12 -9.03 -1.67
C ALA A 152 13.73 -9.69 -1.69
N ASP A 153 13.25 -10.20 -0.56
CA ASP A 153 11.91 -10.77 -0.42
C ASP A 153 10.82 -9.70 -0.64
N ILE A 154 10.98 -8.52 -0.03
CA ILE A 154 10.05 -7.39 -0.22
C ILE A 154 10.00 -6.95 -1.69
N LYS A 155 11.16 -6.84 -2.37
CA LYS A 155 11.23 -6.48 -3.80
C LYS A 155 10.60 -7.56 -4.69
N ASN A 156 10.72 -8.83 -4.34
CA ASN A 156 10.09 -9.93 -5.06
C ASN A 156 8.57 -9.95 -4.87
N GLU A 157 8.07 -9.71 -3.64
CA GLU A 157 6.65 -9.56 -3.35
C GLU A 157 6.06 -8.30 -4.04
N GLU A 158 6.81 -7.19 -4.12
CA GLU A 158 6.42 -5.98 -4.81
C GLU A 158 6.22 -6.24 -6.31
N ASN A 159 7.19 -6.86 -6.97
CA ASN A 159 7.08 -7.21 -8.40
C ASN A 159 5.90 -8.14 -8.68
N THR A 160 5.61 -9.07 -7.77
CA THR A 160 4.49 -10.00 -7.92
C THR A 160 3.14 -9.28 -7.73
N SER A 161 3.02 -8.41 -6.73
CA SER A 161 1.78 -7.66 -6.45
C SER A 161 1.43 -6.66 -7.54
N GLU A 162 2.42 -5.95 -8.10
CA GLU A 162 2.22 -5.02 -9.22
C GLU A 162 1.72 -5.76 -10.46
N ASN A 163 2.33 -6.88 -10.78
CA ASN A 163 1.92 -7.74 -11.89
C ASN A 163 0.50 -8.28 -11.69
N ILE A 164 0.14 -8.74 -10.49
CA ILE A 164 -1.22 -9.24 -10.20
C ILE A 164 -2.27 -8.15 -10.40
N ASN A 165 -2.04 -6.93 -9.93
CA ASN A 165 -2.97 -5.81 -10.12
C ASN A 165 -3.11 -5.40 -11.59
N GLU A 166 -2.04 -5.41 -12.37
CA GLU A 166 -2.08 -5.16 -13.81
C GLU A 166 -2.92 -6.23 -14.51
N TYR A 167 -2.65 -7.51 -14.25
CA TYR A 167 -3.42 -8.63 -14.83
C TYR A 167 -4.89 -8.63 -14.40
N LYS A 168 -5.19 -8.28 -13.15
CA LYS A 168 -6.55 -8.08 -12.64
C LYS A 168 -7.30 -7.02 -13.45
N ASN A 169 -6.68 -5.86 -13.70
CA ASN A 169 -7.29 -4.79 -14.48
C ASN A 169 -7.53 -5.21 -15.94
N ILE A 170 -6.58 -5.90 -16.56
CA ILE A 170 -6.75 -6.48 -17.91
C ILE A 170 -7.91 -7.48 -17.91
N LEU A 171 -7.94 -8.40 -16.94
CA LEU A 171 -8.99 -9.41 -16.84
C LEU A 171 -10.38 -8.80 -16.64
N LEU A 172 -10.50 -7.79 -15.78
CA LEU A 172 -11.78 -7.08 -15.53
C LEU A 172 -12.27 -6.34 -16.79
N SER A 173 -11.37 -5.77 -17.58
CA SER A 173 -11.72 -5.03 -18.79
C SER A 173 -12.04 -5.95 -19.98
N SER A 174 -11.21 -6.97 -20.21
CA SER A 174 -11.32 -7.87 -21.37
C SER A 174 -12.11 -9.16 -21.13
N LYS A 175 -12.43 -9.46 -19.85
CA LYS A 175 -13.13 -10.68 -19.38
C LYS A 175 -12.38 -11.99 -19.64
N ASN A 176 -11.18 -11.93 -20.17
CA ASN A 176 -10.30 -13.08 -20.36
C ASN A 176 -8.83 -12.66 -20.28
N LEU A 177 -7.96 -13.61 -19.93
CA LEU A 177 -6.52 -13.41 -19.84
C LEU A 177 -5.80 -14.70 -20.26
N ILE A 178 -4.85 -14.59 -21.18
CA ILE A 178 -4.03 -15.73 -21.63
C ILE A 178 -2.60 -15.51 -21.16
N LEU A 179 -2.14 -16.36 -20.23
CA LEU A 179 -0.75 -16.34 -19.74
C LEU A 179 0.12 -17.26 -20.62
N ARG A 180 1.10 -16.70 -21.32
CA ARG A 180 2.04 -17.43 -22.18
C ARG A 180 3.45 -17.44 -21.57
N GLY A 181 4.18 -18.54 -21.77
CA GLY A 181 5.57 -18.67 -21.30
C GLY A 181 6.04 -20.11 -21.29
N ALA A 182 7.33 -20.33 -21.06
CA ALA A 182 7.92 -21.66 -20.98
C ALA A 182 7.31 -22.53 -19.86
N PRO A 183 7.34 -23.86 -19.94
CA PRO A 183 6.97 -24.74 -18.85
C PRO A 183 7.74 -24.41 -17.56
N GLY A 184 7.10 -24.51 -16.41
CA GLY A 184 7.73 -24.26 -15.11
C GLY A 184 7.91 -22.77 -14.70
N THR A 185 7.43 -21.81 -15.49
CA THR A 185 7.55 -20.35 -15.18
C THR A 185 6.47 -19.80 -14.23
N GLY A 186 5.76 -20.67 -13.51
CA GLY A 186 4.79 -20.24 -12.49
C GLY A 186 3.45 -19.70 -13.01
N LYS A 187 3.10 -19.86 -14.31
CA LYS A 187 1.84 -19.35 -14.89
C LYS A 187 0.58 -19.80 -14.15
N THR A 188 0.50 -21.07 -13.80
CA THR A 188 -0.64 -21.63 -13.04
C THR A 188 -0.72 -21.04 -11.63
N TYR A 189 0.43 -20.84 -10.97
CA TYR A 189 0.49 -20.17 -9.70
C TYR A 189 -0.03 -18.73 -9.81
N LEU A 190 0.48 -17.97 -10.78
CA LEU A 190 0.05 -16.59 -11.05
C LEU A 190 -1.46 -16.51 -11.34
N ALA A 191 -1.99 -17.42 -12.16
CA ALA A 191 -3.43 -17.45 -12.45
C ALA A 191 -4.27 -17.67 -11.16
N LYS A 192 -3.84 -18.54 -10.27
CA LYS A 192 -4.51 -18.77 -8.99
C LYS A 192 -4.44 -17.55 -8.06
N GLU A 193 -3.30 -16.87 -8.01
CA GLU A 193 -3.16 -15.64 -7.19
C GLU A 193 -4.06 -14.50 -7.76
N ILE A 194 -4.15 -14.34 -9.09
CA ILE A 194 -5.07 -13.38 -9.72
C ILE A 194 -6.53 -13.72 -9.36
N ALA A 195 -6.90 -15.00 -9.43
CA ALA A 195 -8.26 -15.46 -9.09
C ALA A 195 -8.58 -15.21 -7.60
N LYS A 196 -7.67 -15.51 -6.68
CA LYS A 196 -7.84 -15.22 -5.25
C LYS A 196 -8.02 -13.72 -4.99
N GLU A 197 -7.24 -12.89 -5.64
CA GLU A 197 -7.34 -11.44 -5.50
C GLU A 197 -8.68 -10.90 -6.05
N LEU A 198 -9.23 -11.50 -7.09
CA LEU A 198 -10.53 -11.13 -7.67
C LEU A 198 -11.72 -11.54 -6.81
N THR A 199 -11.57 -12.60 -6.04
CA THR A 199 -12.65 -13.18 -5.20
C THR A 199 -12.48 -12.85 -3.71
N ASP A 200 -11.56 -11.92 -3.38
CA ASP A 200 -11.21 -11.60 -1.99
C ASP A 200 -10.88 -12.85 -1.15
N GLY A 201 -10.25 -13.85 -1.79
CA GLY A 201 -9.87 -15.12 -1.18
C GLY A 201 -11.00 -16.15 -1.05
N ASN A 202 -12.17 -15.90 -1.62
CA ASN A 202 -13.29 -16.85 -1.60
C ASN A 202 -13.07 -17.96 -2.65
N GLU A 203 -12.60 -19.12 -2.18
CA GLU A 203 -12.29 -20.27 -3.04
C GLU A 203 -13.53 -20.88 -3.71
N ASP A 204 -14.72 -20.72 -3.13
CA ASP A 204 -15.99 -21.23 -3.72
C ASP A 204 -16.36 -20.51 -5.03
N GLN A 205 -15.74 -19.37 -5.31
CA GLN A 205 -15.93 -18.60 -6.55
C GLN A 205 -14.84 -18.90 -7.60
N ILE A 206 -13.91 -19.85 -7.34
CA ILE A 206 -12.80 -20.17 -8.21
C ILE A 206 -12.97 -21.59 -8.76
N GLY A 207 -13.25 -21.70 -10.06
CA GLY A 207 -13.20 -22.97 -10.79
C GLY A 207 -11.83 -23.19 -11.42
N PHE A 208 -11.20 -24.33 -11.18
CA PHE A 208 -9.94 -24.71 -11.83
C PHE A 208 -10.17 -25.95 -12.69
N VAL A 209 -9.93 -25.82 -13.99
CA VAL A 209 -10.07 -26.93 -14.95
C VAL A 209 -8.75 -27.12 -15.68
N GLN A 210 -8.29 -28.37 -15.75
CA GLN A 210 -7.12 -28.74 -16.55
C GLN A 210 -7.59 -29.53 -17.76
N PHE A 211 -7.43 -28.95 -18.97
CA PHE A 211 -7.75 -29.64 -20.21
C PHE A 211 -6.77 -30.78 -20.44
N HIS A 212 -7.30 -31.97 -20.59
CA HIS A 212 -6.58 -33.20 -20.95
C HIS A 212 -6.89 -33.57 -22.41
N PRO A 213 -6.01 -34.29 -23.14
CA PRO A 213 -6.28 -34.68 -24.52
C PRO A 213 -7.57 -35.50 -24.74
N SER A 214 -8.09 -36.11 -23.66
CA SER A 214 -9.36 -36.84 -23.66
C SER A 214 -10.56 -36.03 -23.15
N TYR A 215 -10.40 -34.73 -22.93
CA TYR A 215 -11.46 -33.85 -22.46
C TYR A 215 -12.37 -33.50 -23.64
N ASP A 216 -13.66 -33.89 -23.57
CA ASP A 216 -14.64 -33.64 -24.61
C ASP A 216 -15.45 -32.39 -24.29
N TYR A 217 -16.11 -31.80 -25.29
CA TYR A 217 -16.97 -30.63 -25.18
C TYR A 217 -18.10 -30.83 -24.15
N THR A 218 -18.60 -32.07 -24.04
CA THR A 218 -19.63 -32.45 -23.06
C THR A 218 -19.18 -32.42 -21.63
N ASP A 219 -17.85 -32.49 -21.35
CA ASP A 219 -17.28 -32.37 -20.02
C ASP A 219 -17.14 -30.91 -19.57
N PHE A 220 -17.30 -29.97 -20.49
CA PHE A 220 -17.14 -28.54 -20.27
C PHE A 220 -18.46 -27.78 -20.15
N VAL A 221 -19.53 -28.32 -20.69
CA VAL A 221 -20.86 -27.69 -20.72
C VAL A 221 -21.86 -28.58 -19.96
N GLU A 222 -21.97 -28.31 -18.64
CA GLU A 222 -23.14 -28.70 -17.87
C GLU A 222 -24.14 -27.55 -17.79
#